data_29265c79733ff5ef66e047044f2c7ddd
#
_entry.id   29265c79733ff5ef66e047044f2c7ddd
#
_cell.length_a   1.000
_cell.length_b   1.000
_cell.length_c   1.000
_cell.angle_alpha   90.00
_cell.angle_beta   90.00
_cell.angle_gamma   90.00
#
_symmetry.space_group_name_H-M   'P 1'
#
loop_
_entity.id
_entity.type
_entity.pdbx_description
1 polymer ?
#
loop_
_entity_poly.entity_id
_entity_poly.type
_entity_poly.pdbx_seq_one_letter_code
_entity_poly.pdbx_strand_id
1 'polypeptide(L)'
;MSKLIIEPSPHIKSGVTTQKIMLSVIIALLPALFASVWIFGLRALIMTVICCTSCVIFEWACRKIMKRNNTISDLSAVVTGMLLAFNLPVTLPFYMAIIGCFVAIVIVKQFFGGIGQNFANPAITGRIVLMLSFTSYMTTWAEPFYYRNAGEIVTTSTPLVSETPASLAD
;
A
#
# COMPACT_ATOMS: atom_id res chain seq x y z
N MET A 1 53.41 -6.17 -13.54
CA MET A 1 52.83 -4.99 -12.83
C MET A 1 51.36 -5.27 -12.59
N SER A 2 50.98 -5.61 -11.36
CA SER A 2 49.56 -5.76 -10.98
C SER A 2 48.88 -4.41 -10.96
N LYS A 3 47.87 -4.25 -11.78
CA LYS A 3 47.05 -3.02 -11.75
C LYS A 3 46.29 -2.98 -10.42
N LEU A 4 46.61 -2.02 -9.58
CA LEU A 4 45.79 -1.68 -8.41
C LEU A 4 44.43 -1.22 -8.87
N ILE A 5 43.41 -2.04 -8.63
CA ILE A 5 42.01 -1.64 -8.88
C ILE A 5 41.53 -0.92 -7.64
N ILE A 6 41.37 0.39 -7.76
CA ILE A 6 40.76 1.21 -6.71
C ILE A 6 39.25 1.14 -6.92
N GLU A 7 38.56 0.31 -6.13
CA GLU A 7 37.11 0.28 -6.10
C GLU A 7 36.60 1.29 -5.07
N PRO A 8 35.49 2.02 -5.37
CA PRO A 8 34.87 2.88 -4.36
C PRO A 8 34.30 2.04 -3.22
N SER A 9 34.42 2.53 -2.00
CA SER A 9 33.84 1.91 -0.80
C SER A 9 32.33 1.65 -0.94
N PRO A 10 31.81 0.49 -0.47
CA PRO A 10 32.47 -0.48 0.40
C PRO A 10 33.14 -1.64 -0.40
N HIS A 11 34.33 -2.02 0.02
CA HIS A 11 35.10 -3.11 -0.61
C HIS A 11 34.55 -4.51 -0.29
N ILE A 12 33.72 -4.65 0.74
CA ILE A 12 33.08 -5.91 1.14
C ILE A 12 31.63 -5.89 0.63
N LYS A 13 31.34 -6.73 -0.35
CA LYS A 13 29.97 -6.92 -0.87
C LYS A 13 29.30 -8.08 -0.14
N SER A 14 28.17 -7.80 0.50
CA SER A 14 27.29 -8.86 1.00
C SER A 14 26.70 -9.64 -0.17
N GLY A 15 26.64 -10.97 -0.08
CA GLY A 15 25.97 -11.83 -1.06
C GLY A 15 24.45 -11.75 -1.04
N VAL A 16 23.89 -10.85 -0.22
CA VAL A 16 22.44 -10.65 -0.08
C VAL A 16 21.97 -9.69 -1.16
N THR A 17 21.12 -10.16 -2.06
CA THR A 17 20.50 -9.34 -3.09
C THR A 17 19.30 -8.58 -2.55
N THR A 18 18.99 -7.41 -3.15
CA THR A 18 17.79 -6.61 -2.82
C THR A 18 16.52 -7.45 -2.90
N GLN A 19 16.42 -8.33 -3.89
CA GLN A 19 15.30 -9.25 -4.06
C GLN A 19 15.09 -10.17 -2.84
N LYS A 20 16.18 -10.74 -2.28
CA LYS A 20 16.11 -11.59 -1.09
C LYS A 20 15.59 -10.81 0.12
N ILE A 21 16.04 -9.57 0.28
CA ILE A 21 15.58 -8.70 1.36
C ILE A 21 14.09 -8.41 1.22
N MET A 22 13.65 -8.00 0.02
CA MET A 22 12.23 -7.70 -0.22
C MET A 22 11.34 -8.94 -0.06
N LEU A 23 11.81 -10.11 -0.49
CA LEU A 23 11.12 -11.37 -0.27
C LEU A 23 10.97 -11.69 1.22
N SER A 24 12.02 -11.50 2.02
CA SER A 24 11.95 -11.69 3.47
C SER A 24 10.93 -10.77 4.12
N VAL A 25 10.82 -9.52 3.66
CA VAL A 25 9.80 -8.57 4.13
C VAL A 25 8.40 -9.05 3.77
N ILE A 26 8.18 -9.54 2.54
CA ILE A 26 6.87 -10.08 2.13
C ILE A 26 6.49 -11.25 3.02
N ILE A 27 7.41 -12.20 3.26
CA ILE A 27 7.17 -13.35 4.14
C ILE A 27 6.82 -12.89 5.57
N ALA A 28 7.53 -11.90 6.09
CA ALA A 28 7.25 -11.33 7.41
C ALA A 28 5.88 -10.62 7.50
N LEU A 29 5.35 -10.10 6.37
CA LEU A 29 4.04 -9.46 6.30
C LEU A 29 2.88 -10.46 6.12
N LEU A 30 3.15 -11.72 5.72
CA LEU A 30 2.09 -12.73 5.52
C LEU A 30 1.26 -12.99 6.79
N PRO A 31 1.84 -13.13 7.99
CA PRO A 31 1.04 -13.29 9.21
C PRO A 31 0.08 -12.12 9.46
N ALA A 32 0.53 -10.89 9.18
CA ALA A 32 -0.31 -9.70 9.31
C ALA A 32 -1.44 -9.70 8.27
N LEU A 33 -1.17 -10.13 7.04
CA LEU A 33 -2.20 -10.32 6.02
C LEU A 33 -3.25 -11.35 6.46
N PHE A 34 -2.81 -12.48 7.00
CA PHE A 34 -3.69 -13.51 7.50
C PHE A 34 -4.59 -13.01 8.62
N ALA A 35 -4.01 -12.30 9.60
CA ALA A 35 -4.76 -11.67 10.68
C ALA A 35 -5.77 -10.62 10.14
N SER A 36 -5.37 -9.83 9.16
CA SER A 36 -6.25 -8.84 8.51
C SER A 36 -7.45 -9.50 7.84
N VAL A 37 -7.23 -10.60 7.12
CA VAL A 37 -8.32 -11.37 6.48
C VAL A 37 -9.22 -12.01 7.52
N TRP A 38 -8.65 -12.50 8.63
CA TRP A 38 -9.44 -13.08 9.73
C TRP A 38 -10.35 -12.05 10.41
N ILE A 39 -9.84 -10.82 10.62
CA ILE A 39 -10.56 -9.76 11.34
C ILE A 39 -11.55 -9.02 10.43
N PHE A 40 -11.13 -8.68 9.21
CA PHE A 40 -11.89 -7.82 8.29
C PHE A 40 -12.52 -8.57 7.11
N GLY A 41 -12.31 -9.87 7.02
CA GLY A 41 -12.89 -10.71 5.97
C GLY A 41 -12.21 -10.58 4.61
N LEU A 42 -12.86 -11.16 3.61
CA LEU A 42 -12.34 -11.28 2.23
C LEU A 42 -12.06 -9.92 1.57
N ARG A 43 -12.78 -8.87 1.97
CA ARG A 43 -12.59 -7.52 1.43
C ARG A 43 -11.19 -6.98 1.67
N ALA A 44 -10.57 -7.29 2.83
CA ALA A 44 -9.19 -6.92 3.13
C ALA A 44 -8.20 -7.61 2.18
N LEU A 45 -8.44 -8.87 1.85
CA LEU A 45 -7.63 -9.60 0.87
C LEU A 45 -7.73 -8.97 -0.52
N ILE A 46 -8.97 -8.70 -0.98
CA ILE A 46 -9.22 -8.07 -2.28
C ILE A 46 -8.54 -6.70 -2.36
N MET A 47 -8.64 -5.87 -1.31
CA MET A 47 -7.97 -4.58 -1.23
C MET A 47 -6.44 -4.73 -1.37
N THR A 48 -5.85 -5.67 -0.65
CA THR A 48 -4.40 -5.94 -0.73
C THR A 48 -3.98 -6.39 -2.12
N VAL A 49 -4.73 -7.29 -2.75
CA VAL A 49 -4.45 -7.75 -4.12
C VAL A 49 -4.55 -6.60 -5.12
N ILE A 50 -5.59 -5.76 -5.02
CA ILE A 50 -5.74 -4.59 -5.90
C ILE A 50 -4.58 -3.61 -5.72
N CYS A 51 -4.18 -3.30 -4.49
CA CYS A 51 -3.05 -2.41 -4.24
C CYS A 51 -1.74 -2.99 -4.79
N CYS A 52 -1.46 -4.27 -4.58
CA CYS A 52 -0.25 -4.93 -5.09
C CYS A 52 -0.21 -4.94 -6.62
N THR A 53 -1.30 -5.35 -7.26
CA THR A 53 -1.38 -5.39 -8.73
C THR A 53 -1.29 -4.00 -9.34
N SER A 54 -1.97 -3.01 -8.79
CA SER A 54 -1.89 -1.62 -9.25
C SER A 54 -0.48 -1.06 -9.12
N CYS A 55 0.20 -1.30 -7.99
CA CYS A 55 1.58 -0.86 -7.80
C CYS A 55 2.54 -1.48 -8.83
N VAL A 56 2.41 -2.77 -9.12
CA VAL A 56 3.23 -3.46 -10.12
C VAL A 56 2.96 -2.91 -11.53
N ILE A 57 1.69 -2.70 -11.88
CA ILE A 57 1.30 -2.14 -13.18
C ILE A 57 1.86 -0.73 -13.35
N PHE A 58 1.74 0.15 -12.34
CA PHE A 58 2.26 1.51 -12.40
C PHE A 58 3.80 1.52 -12.48
N GLU A 59 4.48 0.65 -11.75
CA GLU A 59 5.93 0.53 -11.86
C GLU A 59 6.36 0.11 -13.26
N TRP A 60 5.70 -0.92 -13.82
CA TRP A 60 5.97 -1.38 -15.18
C TRP A 60 5.73 -0.28 -16.22
N ALA A 61 4.58 0.40 -16.14
CA ALA A 61 4.21 1.47 -17.06
C ALA A 61 5.22 2.62 -17.02
N CYS A 62 5.57 3.09 -15.81
CA CYS A 62 6.55 4.16 -15.65
C CYS A 62 7.91 3.78 -16.20
N ARG A 63 8.41 2.58 -15.91
CA ARG A 63 9.70 2.11 -16.41
C ARG A 63 9.72 2.01 -17.92
N LYS A 64 8.63 1.55 -18.51
CA LYS A 64 8.48 1.48 -19.98
C LYS A 64 8.48 2.87 -20.61
N ILE A 65 7.75 3.83 -20.05
CA ILE A 65 7.68 5.21 -20.54
C ILE A 65 9.05 5.90 -20.39
N MET A 66 9.71 5.72 -19.25
CA MET A 66 11.02 6.32 -18.97
C MET A 66 12.19 5.59 -19.68
N LYS A 67 11.92 4.52 -20.42
CA LYS A 67 12.95 3.68 -21.12
C LYS A 67 14.05 3.20 -20.16
N ARG A 68 13.72 2.91 -18.91
CA ARG A 68 14.64 2.37 -17.90
C ARG A 68 14.50 0.85 -17.79
N ASN A 69 15.55 0.20 -17.30
CA ASN A 69 15.53 -1.25 -17.04
C ASN A 69 14.41 -1.61 -16.06
N ASN A 70 13.71 -2.71 -16.32
CA ASN A 70 12.65 -3.21 -15.43
C ASN A 70 13.22 -3.67 -14.10
N THR A 71 12.66 -3.19 -13.00
CA THR A 71 13.00 -3.59 -11.63
C THR A 71 11.84 -4.34 -10.94
N ILE A 72 10.90 -4.86 -11.71
CA ILE A 72 9.75 -5.62 -11.20
C ILE A 72 10.22 -6.85 -10.41
N SER A 73 11.32 -7.47 -10.84
CA SER A 73 11.93 -8.61 -10.15
C SER A 73 12.41 -8.31 -8.73
N ASP A 74 12.61 -7.04 -8.37
CA ASP A 74 13.03 -6.66 -7.03
C ASP A 74 11.91 -6.77 -5.98
N LEU A 75 10.66 -7.04 -6.40
CA LEU A 75 9.48 -7.19 -5.54
C LEU A 75 9.12 -5.95 -4.69
N SER A 76 9.82 -4.85 -4.87
CA SER A 76 9.62 -3.63 -4.08
C SER A 76 8.26 -2.96 -4.30
N ALA A 77 7.68 -3.09 -5.51
CA ALA A 77 6.31 -2.60 -5.77
C ALA A 77 5.27 -3.41 -4.99
N VAL A 78 5.47 -4.72 -4.86
CA VAL A 78 4.59 -5.59 -4.08
C VAL A 78 4.64 -5.21 -2.60
N VAL A 79 5.84 -5.02 -2.05
CA VAL A 79 6.02 -4.56 -0.66
C VAL A 79 5.32 -3.22 -0.45
N THR A 80 5.50 -2.26 -1.36
CA THR A 80 4.84 -0.94 -1.26
C THR A 80 3.32 -1.08 -1.30
N GLY A 81 2.79 -1.93 -2.19
CA GLY A 81 1.35 -2.20 -2.30
C GLY A 81 0.77 -2.84 -1.03
N MET A 82 1.46 -3.82 -0.45
CA MET A 82 1.05 -4.45 0.82
C MET A 82 1.07 -3.45 1.97
N LEU A 83 2.15 -2.69 2.12
CA LEU A 83 2.25 -1.68 3.18
C LEU A 83 1.20 -0.58 3.02
N LEU A 84 0.91 -0.15 1.79
CA LEU A 84 -0.15 0.81 1.55
C LEU A 84 -1.51 0.21 1.92
N ALA A 85 -1.83 -1.00 1.46
CA ALA A 85 -3.11 -1.67 1.76
C ALA A 85 -3.36 -1.81 3.27
N PHE A 86 -2.34 -2.15 4.06
CA PHE A 86 -2.45 -2.23 5.53
C PHE A 86 -2.66 -0.88 6.21
N ASN A 87 -2.37 0.20 5.52
CA ASN A 87 -2.56 1.55 6.01
C ASN A 87 -3.88 2.18 5.56
N LEU A 88 -4.68 1.49 4.73
CA LEU A 88 -5.97 1.98 4.23
C LEU A 88 -7.13 1.34 4.99
N PRO A 89 -8.24 2.08 5.23
CA PRO A 89 -9.47 1.49 5.75
C PRO A 89 -10.04 0.47 4.76
N VAL A 90 -10.54 -0.65 5.27
CA VAL A 90 -11.15 -1.70 4.44
C VAL A 90 -12.43 -1.23 3.74
N THR A 91 -13.09 -0.22 4.30
CA THR A 91 -14.29 0.42 3.76
C THR A 91 -14.02 1.28 2.53
N LEU A 92 -12.74 1.65 2.29
CA LEU A 92 -12.35 2.54 1.21
C LEU A 92 -12.75 1.98 -0.16
N PRO A 93 -13.33 2.80 -1.07
CA PRO A 93 -13.57 2.42 -2.46
C PRO A 93 -12.26 2.08 -3.20
N PHE A 94 -12.27 1.05 -4.01
CA PHE A 94 -11.07 0.54 -4.69
C PHE A 94 -10.40 1.57 -5.61
N TYR A 95 -11.17 2.44 -6.27
CA TYR A 95 -10.61 3.48 -7.13
C TYR A 95 -9.75 4.49 -6.36
N MET A 96 -10.10 4.81 -5.12
CA MET A 96 -9.28 5.68 -4.27
C MET A 96 -7.96 4.99 -3.88
N ALA A 97 -8.01 3.69 -3.57
CA ALA A 97 -6.79 2.92 -3.31
C ALA A 97 -5.85 2.91 -4.53
N ILE A 98 -6.39 2.80 -5.76
CA ILE A 98 -5.62 2.89 -7.01
C ILE A 98 -4.96 4.27 -7.15
N ILE A 99 -5.65 5.36 -6.82
CA ILE A 99 -5.08 6.72 -6.81
C ILE A 99 -3.90 6.79 -5.80
N GLY A 100 -4.06 6.21 -4.61
CA GLY A 100 -2.98 6.14 -3.62
C GLY A 100 -1.77 5.35 -4.12
N CYS A 101 -1.99 4.23 -4.82
CA CYS A 101 -0.94 3.44 -5.45
C CYS A 101 -0.22 4.24 -6.56
N PHE A 102 -0.97 5.00 -7.35
CA PHE A 102 -0.40 5.88 -8.37
C PHE A 102 0.55 6.90 -7.74
N VAL A 103 0.11 7.62 -6.72
CA VAL A 103 0.95 8.60 -6.02
C VAL A 103 2.19 7.93 -5.42
N ALA A 104 2.01 6.81 -4.73
CA ALA A 104 3.11 6.09 -4.08
C ALA A 104 4.19 5.64 -5.08
N ILE A 105 3.79 5.04 -6.20
CA ILE A 105 4.73 4.48 -7.16
C ILE A 105 5.23 5.52 -8.14
N VAL A 106 4.34 6.28 -8.79
CA VAL A 106 4.73 7.19 -9.87
C VAL A 106 5.43 8.41 -9.30
N ILE A 107 4.78 9.11 -8.38
CA ILE A 107 5.28 10.39 -7.88
C ILE A 107 6.44 10.18 -6.92
N VAL A 108 6.26 9.34 -5.88
CA VAL A 108 7.26 9.23 -4.81
C VAL A 108 8.41 8.31 -5.19
N LYS A 109 8.14 7.17 -5.86
CA LYS A 109 9.19 6.19 -6.14
C LYS A 109 9.89 6.42 -7.48
N GLN A 110 9.14 6.58 -8.58
CA GLN A 110 9.73 6.59 -9.92
C GLN A 110 10.32 7.94 -10.32
N PHE A 111 9.73 9.07 -9.92
CA PHE A 111 10.29 10.38 -10.22
C PHE A 111 11.64 10.63 -9.55
N PHE A 112 11.84 10.09 -8.36
CA PHE A 112 13.09 10.28 -7.61
C PHE A 112 14.17 9.21 -7.90
N GLY A 113 13.93 8.29 -8.83
CA GLY A 113 14.97 7.36 -9.29
C GLY A 113 14.79 5.91 -8.89
N GLY A 114 13.86 5.56 -8.03
CA GLY A 114 13.57 4.19 -7.59
C GLY A 114 14.03 3.86 -6.19
N ILE A 115 14.33 2.58 -5.91
CA ILE A 115 14.68 2.10 -4.57
C ILE A 115 15.91 2.84 -4.02
N GLY A 116 15.80 3.33 -2.79
CA GLY A 116 16.91 3.96 -2.07
C GLY A 116 17.14 5.44 -2.38
N GLN A 117 16.46 6.01 -3.39
CA GLN A 117 16.55 7.42 -3.76
C GLN A 117 15.29 8.22 -3.41
N ASN A 118 14.33 7.60 -2.74
CA ASN A 118 13.09 8.25 -2.36
C ASN A 118 13.33 9.18 -1.18
N PHE A 119 12.79 10.39 -1.23
CA PHE A 119 12.82 11.34 -0.11
C PHE A 119 11.92 10.93 1.06
N ALA A 120 10.90 10.11 0.80
CA ALA A 120 9.93 9.64 1.79
C ALA A 120 9.50 8.20 1.49
N ASN A 121 8.87 7.55 2.46
CA ASN A 121 8.30 6.22 2.28
C ASN A 121 7.09 6.30 1.32
N PRO A 122 7.11 5.59 0.17
CA PRO A 122 6.06 5.69 -0.83
C PRO A 122 4.67 5.32 -0.30
N ALA A 123 4.56 4.27 0.52
CA ALA A 123 3.28 3.82 1.05
C ALA A 123 2.68 4.86 2.03
N ILE A 124 3.50 5.44 2.89
CA ILE A 124 3.06 6.46 3.85
C ILE A 124 2.63 7.73 3.12
N THR A 125 3.41 8.17 2.13
CA THR A 125 3.07 9.36 1.34
C THR A 125 1.77 9.16 0.55
N GLY A 126 1.57 8.00 -0.06
CA GLY A 126 0.30 7.66 -0.71
C GLY A 126 -0.88 7.76 0.25
N ARG A 127 -0.75 7.24 1.48
CA ARG A 127 -1.77 7.37 2.52
C ARG A 127 -2.03 8.83 2.91
N ILE A 128 -0.97 9.65 3.10
CA ILE A 128 -1.11 11.06 3.47
C ILE A 128 -1.90 11.82 2.39
N VAL A 129 -1.56 11.61 1.11
CA VAL A 129 -2.28 12.25 0.00
C VAL A 129 -3.74 11.84 -0.02
N LEU A 130 -4.05 10.56 0.18
CA LEU A 130 -5.44 10.10 0.27
C LEU A 130 -6.16 10.69 1.48
N MET A 131 -5.49 10.83 2.61
CA MET A 131 -6.06 11.40 3.82
C MET A 131 -6.39 12.89 3.65
N LEU A 132 -5.55 13.63 2.93
CA LEU A 132 -5.80 15.05 2.63
C LEU A 132 -6.89 15.23 1.57
N SER A 133 -6.95 14.35 0.56
CA SER A 133 -7.90 14.45 -0.54
C SER A 133 -9.28 13.87 -0.20
N PHE A 134 -9.35 12.82 0.59
CA PHE A 134 -10.54 12.04 0.89
C PHE A 134 -10.70 11.76 2.38
N THR A 135 -10.61 12.81 3.20
CA THR A 135 -10.59 12.71 4.67
C THR A 135 -11.75 11.89 5.21
N SER A 136 -12.97 12.12 4.73
CA SER A 136 -14.18 11.43 5.19
C SER A 136 -14.07 9.91 5.05
N TYR A 137 -13.59 9.42 3.90
CA TYR A 137 -13.42 7.97 3.67
C TYR A 137 -12.23 7.39 4.43
N MET A 138 -11.17 8.16 4.61
CA MET A 138 -9.95 7.70 5.29
C MET A 138 -10.09 7.66 6.81
N THR A 139 -11.05 8.36 7.39
CA THR A 139 -11.34 8.37 8.83
C THR A 139 -12.41 7.36 9.23
N THR A 140 -13.14 6.78 8.27
CA THR A 140 -14.19 5.79 8.52
C THR A 140 -13.58 4.39 8.55
N TRP A 141 -13.43 3.83 9.74
CA TRP A 141 -12.87 2.49 9.95
C TRP A 141 -13.98 1.47 10.15
N ALA A 142 -13.80 0.29 9.57
CA ALA A 142 -14.69 -0.84 9.82
C ALA A 142 -14.45 -1.41 11.23
N GLU A 143 -15.53 -1.81 11.91
CA GLU A 143 -15.42 -2.55 13.16
C GLU A 143 -14.83 -3.95 12.91
N PRO A 144 -14.03 -4.48 13.86
CA PRO A 144 -13.56 -5.87 13.78
C PRO A 144 -14.74 -6.83 13.64
N PHE A 145 -14.61 -7.83 12.77
CA PHE A 145 -15.62 -8.86 12.51
C PHE A 145 -16.97 -8.35 11.98
N TYR A 146 -17.04 -7.14 11.41
CA TYR A 146 -18.26 -6.55 10.84
C TYR A 146 -18.97 -7.51 9.86
N TYR A 147 -18.23 -8.35 9.14
CA TYR A 147 -18.78 -9.31 8.18
C TYR A 147 -19.53 -10.48 8.84
N ARG A 148 -19.32 -10.73 10.14
CA ARG A 148 -20.03 -11.78 10.90
C ARG A 148 -21.43 -11.33 11.30
N ASN A 149 -21.62 -10.02 11.46
CA ASN A 149 -22.90 -9.39 11.78
C ASN A 149 -23.69 -9.02 10.53
N ALA A 150 -23.19 -9.37 9.35
CA ALA A 150 -23.80 -9.08 8.05
C ALA A 150 -25.05 -9.91 7.71
N GLY A 151 -25.77 -10.40 8.72
CA GLY A 151 -27.17 -10.75 8.58
C GLY A 151 -28.07 -9.54 8.39
N GLU A 152 -27.61 -8.33 8.76
CA GLU A 152 -28.17 -7.06 8.34
C GLU A 152 -27.35 -6.53 7.17
N ILE A 153 -28.02 -6.47 6.00
CA ILE A 153 -27.48 -5.82 4.81
C ILE A 153 -27.34 -4.33 5.13
N VAL A 154 -26.22 -3.93 5.71
CA VAL A 154 -25.88 -2.52 5.81
C VAL A 154 -25.31 -2.11 4.45
N THR A 155 -26.19 -1.78 3.54
CA THR A 155 -25.86 -0.96 2.37
C THR A 155 -25.56 0.45 2.87
N THR A 156 -24.49 0.65 3.58
CA THR A 156 -24.07 1.98 3.99
C THR A 156 -23.21 2.62 2.95
N SER A 157 -23.84 3.23 2.00
CA SER A 157 -23.32 4.39 1.30
C SER A 157 -23.71 5.72 1.96
N THR A 158 -24.38 5.66 3.11
CA THR A 158 -24.79 6.85 3.86
C THR A 158 -24.15 6.82 5.25
N PRO A 159 -23.46 7.89 5.70
CA PRO A 159 -23.15 8.02 7.10
C PRO A 159 -24.49 8.14 7.85
N LEU A 160 -24.80 7.16 8.69
CA LEU A 160 -25.84 7.31 9.68
C LEU A 160 -25.40 8.40 10.64
N VAL A 161 -25.85 9.63 10.37
CA VAL A 161 -26.03 10.60 11.41
C VAL A 161 -27.13 9.99 12.29
N SER A 162 -26.76 9.49 13.46
CA SER A 162 -27.71 9.16 14.51
C SER A 162 -28.30 10.48 14.97
N GLU A 163 -29.36 10.91 14.34
CA GLU A 163 -30.26 11.87 14.94
C GLU A 163 -30.89 11.13 16.12
N THR A 164 -30.35 11.37 17.30
CA THR A 164 -31.11 11.15 18.51
C THR A 164 -32.36 12.02 18.40
N PRO A 165 -33.56 11.43 18.43
CA PRO A 165 -34.75 12.26 18.49
C PRO A 165 -34.67 13.03 19.79
N ALA A 166 -34.50 14.34 19.68
CA ALA A 166 -34.75 15.21 20.81
C ALA A 166 -36.18 14.93 21.26
N SER A 167 -36.33 14.27 22.40
CA SER A 167 -37.62 14.17 23.06
C SER A 167 -38.09 15.58 23.36
N LEU A 168 -39.07 16.03 22.58
CA LEU A 168 -39.94 17.09 22.99
C LEU A 168 -40.64 16.58 24.25
N ALA A 169 -40.13 16.97 25.41
CA ALA A 169 -40.87 16.96 26.63
C ALA A 169 -41.30 18.42 26.90
N ASP A 170 -42.56 18.61 26.97
CA ASP A 170 -43.38 19.74 27.37
C ASP A 170 -42.77 20.72 28.38
#